data_8c69b28363e5af1243c15790d29ea65f
#
_entry.id   8c69b28363e5af1243c15790d29ea65f
#
_cell.length_a   1.000
_cell.length_b   1.000
_cell.length_c   1.000
_cell.angle_alpha   90.00
_cell.angle_beta   90.00
_cell.angle_gamma   90.00
#
_symmetry.space_group_name_H-M   'P 1'
#
loop_
_entity.id
_entity.type
_entity.pdbx_description
1 polymer ?
#
loop_
_entity_poly.entity_id
_entity_poly.type
_entity_poly.pdbx_seq_one_letter_code
_entity_poly.pdbx_strand_id
1 'polypeptide(L)'
;MAARPTVPTQLFAAATVFALFAALAPIVLAQDAPVTTCRACGNHGVLDCQKHKKGWLEIERAVAFCSVVEACKTCSGALSIDCKQCTNEVADSERTRRVQLVAQWRESLKKSIDAHSKGEPLLHLQTAHVDLGFGVPKITLEKQKLDTHEGMHLYGDRLEALRALYVETLEVTEADFSTRLRVYMCRDAEQANALGPRVTGLGGNFAVGTKLLGIDAVYCMWQEPRGLPDDAALHRNIVHNVVHLLTSNLSPAGYFGNPGNGWVDEGLSHWFEDKIGGKCTNYCFEEVLTQQGQTFKGGRWRPAVRQMLDAGSLQSVAALAPKNTDQLTFEEHAQSFAMVDHLLSVHGGSKLRDFLRELKKKTPMRDAMQAVYGTTPLSFDTEFQAWVKANYSPLDSQR
;
A
#
# COMPACT_ATOMS: atom_id res chain seq x y z
N MET A 1 -25.86 47.23 -20.91
CA MET A 1 -27.27 46.87 -21.21
C MET A 1 -27.30 45.46 -21.74
N ALA A 2 -27.67 44.48 -20.89
CA ALA A 2 -28.01 43.13 -21.31
C ALA A 2 -28.92 42.54 -20.23
N ALA A 3 -30.07 42.07 -20.65
CA ALA A 3 -31.24 41.73 -19.89
C ALA A 3 -31.06 40.41 -19.09
N ARG A 4 -31.64 40.38 -17.89
CA ARG A 4 -31.85 39.14 -17.07
C ARG A 4 -33.08 38.39 -17.60
N PRO A 5 -33.05 37.04 -17.61
CA PRO A 5 -34.26 36.27 -17.81
C PRO A 5 -34.97 36.01 -16.47
N THR A 6 -36.29 36.14 -16.50
CA THR A 6 -37.26 35.92 -15.45
C THR A 6 -37.55 34.43 -15.25
N VAL A 7 -37.71 34.03 -13.96
CA VAL A 7 -38.13 32.69 -13.49
C VAL A 7 -39.67 32.60 -13.53
N PRO A 8 -40.28 31.53 -14.04
CA PRO A 8 -41.74 31.33 -13.93
C PRO A 8 -42.12 30.66 -12.63
N THR A 9 -43.13 31.21 -11.99
CA THR A 9 -43.86 30.76 -10.82
C THR A 9 -44.68 29.48 -11.14
N GLN A 10 -44.44 28.39 -10.42
CA GLN A 10 -45.33 27.20 -10.51
C GLN A 10 -46.37 27.21 -9.43
N LEU A 11 -47.62 27.03 -9.87
CA LEU A 11 -48.84 26.91 -9.10
C LEU A 11 -48.86 25.61 -8.24
N PHE A 12 -49.25 25.74 -6.99
CA PHE A 12 -49.64 24.63 -6.13
C PHE A 12 -51.02 24.10 -6.53
N ALA A 13 -51.11 22.82 -6.88
CA ALA A 13 -52.36 22.09 -7.00
C ALA A 13 -52.62 21.32 -5.70
N ALA A 14 -53.72 21.63 -5.04
CA ALA A 14 -54.21 20.94 -3.84
C ALA A 14 -54.79 19.57 -4.24
N ALA A 15 -54.23 18.48 -3.74
CA ALA A 15 -54.76 17.13 -3.88
C ALA A 15 -55.61 16.78 -2.61
N THR A 16 -56.85 16.53 -2.85
CA THR A 16 -57.88 16.11 -1.86
C THR A 16 -57.60 14.67 -1.42
N VAL A 17 -57.36 14.46 -0.12
CA VAL A 17 -57.14 13.12 0.48
C VAL A 17 -58.50 12.49 0.76
N PHE A 18 -58.85 11.43 0.05
CA PHE A 18 -59.94 10.51 0.38
C PHE A 18 -59.43 9.51 1.42
N ALA A 19 -59.97 9.59 2.64
CA ALA A 19 -59.70 8.60 3.68
C ALA A 19 -60.56 7.34 3.42
N LEU A 20 -59.93 6.28 2.99
CA LEU A 20 -60.50 4.92 3.01
C LEU A 20 -60.18 4.28 4.35
N PHE A 21 -61.18 4.12 5.22
CA PHE A 21 -61.07 3.22 6.38
C PHE A 21 -61.10 1.77 5.91
N ALA A 22 -59.95 1.17 5.74
CA ALA A 22 -59.81 -0.27 5.62
C ALA A 22 -59.74 -0.87 7.04
N ALA A 23 -60.63 -1.79 7.34
CA ALA A 23 -60.65 -2.56 8.57
C ALA A 23 -59.33 -3.36 8.70
N LEU A 24 -58.48 -2.97 9.63
CA LEU A 24 -57.29 -3.72 10.02
C LEU A 24 -57.70 -4.96 10.77
N ALA A 25 -57.75 -6.10 10.08
CA ALA A 25 -57.67 -7.41 10.76
C ALA A 25 -56.33 -7.46 11.49
N PRO A 26 -56.24 -7.98 12.72
CA PRO A 26 -54.97 -8.13 13.40
C PRO A 26 -54.12 -9.14 12.60
N ILE A 27 -53.05 -8.64 11.97
CA ILE A 27 -51.96 -9.49 11.48
C ILE A 27 -51.34 -10.10 12.74
N VAL A 28 -51.69 -11.34 13.02
CA VAL A 28 -50.93 -12.18 13.95
C VAL A 28 -49.58 -12.37 13.30
N LEU A 29 -48.60 -11.53 13.70
CA LEU A 29 -47.21 -11.78 13.41
C LEU A 29 -46.92 -13.16 14.03
N ALA A 30 -46.77 -14.17 13.15
CA ALA A 30 -46.21 -15.44 13.56
C ALA A 30 -44.89 -15.10 14.23
N GLN A 31 -44.78 -15.33 15.54
CA GLN A 31 -43.50 -15.24 16.24
C GLN A 31 -42.62 -16.31 15.58
N ASP A 32 -41.64 -15.85 14.78
CA ASP A 32 -40.65 -16.71 14.22
C ASP A 32 -40.00 -17.49 15.36
N ALA A 33 -40.12 -18.81 15.30
CA ALA A 33 -39.48 -19.68 16.28
C ALA A 33 -37.98 -19.30 16.33
N PRO A 34 -37.36 -19.20 17.50
CA PRO A 34 -35.96 -18.78 17.61
C PRO A 34 -35.11 -19.70 16.77
N VAL A 35 -34.48 -19.15 15.74
CA VAL A 35 -33.56 -19.89 14.85
C VAL A 35 -32.42 -20.36 15.72
N THR A 36 -32.36 -21.68 15.99
CA THR A 36 -31.28 -22.26 16.79
C THR A 36 -29.96 -22.09 16.02
N THR A 37 -29.02 -21.42 16.65
CA THR A 37 -27.69 -21.19 16.05
C THR A 37 -26.96 -22.52 15.88
N CYS A 38 -26.55 -22.84 14.69
CA CYS A 38 -25.73 -24.03 14.41
C CYS A 38 -24.39 -23.95 15.13
N ARG A 39 -24.09 -24.92 15.99
CA ARG A 39 -22.83 -24.95 16.76
C ARG A 39 -21.60 -25.13 15.89
N ALA A 40 -21.72 -25.72 14.71
CA ALA A 40 -20.59 -25.98 13.82
C ALA A 40 -20.20 -24.77 13.00
N CYS A 41 -21.16 -23.96 12.50
CA CYS A 41 -20.89 -22.87 11.58
C CYS A 41 -21.54 -21.55 11.98
N GLY A 42 -22.19 -21.43 13.13
CA GLY A 42 -22.85 -20.19 13.54
C GLY A 42 -23.96 -19.69 12.58
N ASN A 43 -24.62 -20.58 11.86
CA ASN A 43 -25.61 -20.30 10.80
C ASN A 43 -24.99 -19.70 9.51
N HIS A 44 -23.67 -19.77 9.32
CA HIS A 44 -23.06 -19.36 8.06
C HIS A 44 -23.30 -20.33 6.89
N GLY A 45 -23.85 -21.53 7.14
CA GLY A 45 -24.11 -22.55 6.12
C GLY A 45 -22.85 -23.24 5.56
N VAL A 46 -21.68 -22.74 5.90
CA VAL A 46 -20.37 -23.22 5.41
C VAL A 46 -19.35 -23.32 6.54
N LEU A 47 -18.35 -24.16 6.32
CA LEU A 47 -17.16 -24.33 7.16
C LEU A 47 -15.92 -23.98 6.34
N ASP A 48 -14.85 -23.56 7.01
CA ASP A 48 -13.57 -23.29 6.38
C ASP A 48 -13.01 -24.52 5.68
N CYS A 49 -12.54 -24.37 4.47
CA CYS A 49 -11.79 -25.44 3.81
C CYS A 49 -10.43 -25.61 4.51
N GLN A 50 -10.21 -26.76 5.11
CA GLN A 50 -9.00 -27.07 5.88
C GLN A 50 -7.70 -27.10 5.05
N LYS A 51 -7.80 -26.95 3.73
CA LYS A 51 -6.65 -26.87 2.82
C LYS A 51 -6.11 -25.45 2.67
N HIS A 52 -6.75 -24.46 3.28
CA HIS A 52 -6.40 -23.05 3.19
C HIS A 52 -6.12 -22.46 4.56
N LYS A 53 -5.39 -21.36 4.62
CA LYS A 53 -5.13 -20.64 5.87
C LYS A 53 -6.43 -20.07 6.44
N LYS A 54 -6.53 -20.07 7.77
CA LYS A 54 -7.61 -19.42 8.50
C LYS A 54 -7.65 -17.94 8.14
N GLY A 55 -8.83 -17.41 7.93
CA GLY A 55 -9.05 -16.01 7.57
C GLY A 55 -9.25 -15.77 6.08
N TRP A 56 -8.84 -16.67 5.19
CA TRP A 56 -9.10 -16.55 3.74
C TRP A 56 -10.58 -16.68 3.39
N LEU A 57 -11.38 -17.12 4.34
CA LEU A 57 -12.82 -17.27 4.20
C LEU A 57 -13.62 -16.06 4.66
N GLU A 58 -12.96 -15.05 5.21
CA GLU A 58 -13.62 -13.82 5.63
C GLU A 58 -13.88 -12.92 4.42
N ILE A 59 -14.75 -13.40 3.53
CA ILE A 59 -15.03 -12.79 2.22
C ILE A 59 -15.52 -11.35 2.36
N GLU A 60 -16.29 -11.03 3.39
CA GLU A 60 -16.78 -9.67 3.66
C GLU A 60 -15.68 -8.67 4.00
N ARG A 61 -14.54 -9.15 4.47
CA ARG A 61 -13.37 -8.31 4.75
C ARG A 61 -12.44 -8.19 3.57
N ALA A 62 -12.86 -8.66 2.40
CA ALA A 62 -12.03 -8.73 1.22
C ALA A 62 -10.68 -9.40 1.48
N VAL A 63 -10.70 -10.50 2.22
CA VAL A 63 -9.51 -11.28 2.52
C VAL A 63 -8.92 -11.88 1.26
N ALA A 64 -7.67 -12.23 1.32
CA ALA A 64 -6.89 -12.75 0.22
C ALA A 64 -7.58 -13.87 -0.55
N PHE A 65 -7.68 -13.71 -1.86
CA PHE A 65 -8.11 -14.75 -2.80
C PHE A 65 -6.97 -15.04 -3.78
N CYS A 66 -6.67 -16.30 -3.99
CA CYS A 66 -5.48 -16.73 -4.71
C CYS A 66 -5.84 -17.71 -5.83
N SER A 67 -5.22 -17.56 -7.00
CA SER A 67 -5.48 -18.41 -8.17
C SER A 67 -5.22 -19.91 -7.92
N VAL A 68 -4.31 -20.26 -7.01
CA VAL A 68 -4.05 -21.66 -6.61
C VAL A 68 -5.25 -22.30 -5.91
N VAL A 69 -6.06 -21.49 -5.21
CA VAL A 69 -7.27 -21.97 -4.52
C VAL A 69 -8.30 -22.54 -5.51
N GLU A 70 -8.37 -22.02 -6.73
CA GLU A 70 -9.30 -22.50 -7.76
C GLU A 70 -9.10 -23.99 -8.10
N ALA A 71 -7.87 -24.46 -7.99
CA ALA A 71 -7.52 -25.86 -8.24
C ALA A 71 -7.77 -26.78 -7.03
N CYS A 72 -8.24 -26.28 -5.92
CA CYS A 72 -8.47 -27.06 -4.71
C CYS A 72 -9.59 -28.09 -4.91
N LYS A 73 -9.26 -29.37 -4.82
CA LYS A 73 -10.22 -30.47 -4.97
C LYS A 73 -11.24 -30.55 -3.83
N THR A 74 -10.96 -29.92 -2.68
CA THR A 74 -11.86 -30.00 -1.51
C THR A 74 -12.96 -28.93 -1.55
N CYS A 75 -12.66 -27.71 -1.99
CA CYS A 75 -13.63 -26.63 -2.03
C CYS A 75 -13.91 -26.11 -3.45
N SER A 76 -13.21 -26.61 -4.46
CA SER A 76 -13.36 -26.16 -5.86
C SER A 76 -13.25 -24.66 -6.02
N GLY A 77 -12.36 -24.04 -5.22
CA GLY A 77 -12.13 -22.58 -5.19
C GLY A 77 -13.15 -21.78 -4.39
N ALA A 78 -14.10 -22.41 -3.72
CA ALA A 78 -15.08 -21.70 -2.88
C ALA A 78 -14.52 -21.26 -1.53
N LEU A 79 -13.28 -21.64 -1.18
CA LEU A 79 -12.63 -21.43 0.12
C LEU A 79 -13.35 -22.08 1.31
N SER A 80 -14.54 -22.59 1.10
CA SER A 80 -15.40 -23.20 2.09
C SER A 80 -16.00 -24.52 1.60
N ILE A 81 -16.49 -25.30 2.53
CA ILE A 81 -17.28 -26.51 2.30
C ILE A 81 -18.63 -26.38 3.01
N ASP A 82 -19.64 -27.04 2.50
CA ASP A 82 -20.99 -26.98 3.09
C ASP A 82 -21.03 -27.53 4.51
N CYS A 83 -21.68 -26.82 5.40
CA CYS A 83 -22.00 -27.33 6.73
C CYS A 83 -23.13 -28.31 6.65
N LYS A 84 -22.82 -29.60 6.91
CA LYS A 84 -23.83 -30.68 6.87
C LYS A 84 -24.83 -30.64 8.03
N GLN A 85 -24.59 -29.83 9.06
CA GLN A 85 -25.47 -29.68 10.23
C GLN A 85 -26.49 -28.57 10.06
N CYS A 86 -26.37 -27.73 9.05
CA CYS A 86 -27.27 -26.63 8.76
C CYS A 86 -28.24 -26.99 7.63
N THR A 87 -29.54 -26.91 7.96
CA THR A 87 -30.65 -27.14 7.03
C THR A 87 -31.73 -26.05 7.13
N ASN A 88 -31.38 -24.86 7.60
CA ASN A 88 -32.31 -23.75 7.74
C ASN A 88 -32.11 -22.70 6.62
N GLU A 89 -33.14 -21.93 6.34
CA GLU A 89 -33.17 -20.92 5.27
C GLU A 89 -32.08 -19.84 5.43
N VAL A 90 -31.73 -19.48 6.67
CA VAL A 90 -30.65 -18.51 6.95
C VAL A 90 -29.30 -19.04 6.48
N ALA A 91 -28.99 -20.30 6.79
CA ALA A 91 -27.76 -20.94 6.35
C ALA A 91 -27.71 -21.12 4.84
N ASP A 92 -28.83 -21.40 4.18
CA ASP A 92 -28.92 -21.56 2.73
C ASP A 92 -28.74 -20.22 2.02
N SER A 93 -29.33 -19.16 2.54
CA SER A 93 -29.16 -17.79 2.04
C SER A 93 -27.70 -17.35 2.15
N GLU A 94 -27.08 -17.56 3.32
CA GLU A 94 -25.69 -17.20 3.56
C GLU A 94 -24.71 -17.99 2.69
N ARG A 95 -24.95 -19.28 2.51
CA ARG A 95 -24.18 -20.14 1.58
C ARG A 95 -24.23 -19.59 0.16
N THR A 96 -25.44 -19.25 -0.31
CA THR A 96 -25.65 -18.69 -1.65
C THR A 96 -24.90 -17.37 -1.81
N ARG A 97 -24.99 -16.47 -0.83
CA ARG A 97 -24.29 -15.20 -0.82
C ARG A 97 -22.76 -15.38 -0.91
N ARG A 98 -22.20 -16.29 -0.12
CA ARG A 98 -20.76 -16.58 -0.14
C ARG A 98 -20.28 -17.14 -1.47
N VAL A 99 -21.04 -18.05 -2.07
CA VAL A 99 -20.71 -18.58 -3.41
C VAL A 99 -20.69 -17.47 -4.46
N GLN A 100 -21.66 -16.55 -4.41
CA GLN A 100 -21.70 -15.42 -5.34
C GLN A 100 -20.52 -14.48 -5.15
N LEU A 101 -20.14 -14.14 -3.92
CA LEU A 101 -18.98 -13.30 -3.61
C LEU A 101 -17.68 -13.93 -4.13
N VAL A 102 -17.48 -15.22 -3.92
CA VAL A 102 -16.28 -15.92 -4.43
C VAL A 102 -16.27 -15.92 -5.96
N ALA A 103 -17.41 -16.13 -6.61
CA ALA A 103 -17.51 -16.10 -8.07
C ALA A 103 -17.16 -14.71 -8.63
N GLN A 104 -17.67 -13.63 -8.01
CA GLN A 104 -17.36 -12.25 -8.38
C GLN A 104 -15.86 -11.94 -8.23
N TRP A 105 -15.23 -12.41 -7.15
CA TRP A 105 -13.81 -12.21 -6.92
C TRP A 105 -12.95 -12.98 -7.92
N ARG A 106 -13.33 -14.21 -8.25
CA ARG A 106 -12.65 -14.99 -9.31
C ARG A 106 -12.68 -14.28 -10.64
N GLU A 107 -13.82 -13.74 -11.01
CA GLU A 107 -13.97 -12.99 -12.26
C GLU A 107 -13.12 -11.72 -12.25
N SER A 108 -13.14 -10.98 -11.14
CA SER A 108 -12.29 -9.79 -10.96
C SER A 108 -10.80 -10.12 -11.03
N LEU A 109 -10.37 -11.18 -10.35
CA LEU A 109 -8.98 -11.63 -10.36
C LEU A 109 -8.55 -12.07 -11.77
N LYS A 110 -9.36 -12.87 -12.46
CA LYS A 110 -9.12 -13.30 -13.84
C LYS A 110 -8.97 -12.09 -14.78
N LYS A 111 -9.82 -11.09 -14.64
CA LYS A 111 -9.78 -9.87 -15.42
C LYS A 111 -8.49 -9.09 -15.19
N SER A 112 -8.03 -8.99 -13.94
CA SER A 112 -6.76 -8.37 -13.59
C SER A 112 -5.56 -9.13 -14.17
N ILE A 113 -5.55 -10.46 -14.06
CA ILE A 113 -4.51 -11.32 -14.64
C ILE A 113 -4.43 -11.13 -16.15
N ASP A 114 -5.56 -11.24 -16.85
CA ASP A 114 -5.63 -11.13 -18.32
C ASP A 114 -5.19 -9.75 -18.81
N ALA A 115 -5.50 -8.69 -18.05
CA ALA A 115 -5.15 -7.32 -18.40
C ALA A 115 -3.65 -7.03 -18.30
N HIS A 116 -2.97 -7.59 -17.29
CA HIS A 116 -1.63 -7.15 -16.92
C HIS A 116 -0.54 -8.21 -17.05
N SER A 117 -0.85 -9.48 -16.78
CA SER A 117 0.15 -10.56 -16.75
C SER A 117 -0.13 -11.67 -17.77
N LYS A 118 -0.89 -11.37 -18.79
CA LYS A 118 -1.31 -12.32 -19.83
C LYS A 118 -0.12 -13.13 -20.39
N GLY A 119 -0.18 -14.44 -20.21
CA GLY A 119 0.86 -15.37 -20.67
C GLY A 119 2.04 -15.57 -19.71
N GLU A 120 2.12 -14.82 -18.61
CA GLU A 120 3.18 -15.01 -17.62
C GLU A 120 2.73 -15.95 -16.50
N PRO A 121 3.56 -16.95 -16.13
CA PRO A 121 3.22 -17.93 -15.10
C PRO A 121 3.42 -17.37 -13.69
N LEU A 122 2.52 -16.47 -13.26
CA LEU A 122 2.48 -15.90 -11.93
C LEU A 122 1.32 -16.49 -11.13
N LEU A 123 1.50 -16.67 -9.84
CA LEU A 123 0.40 -16.79 -8.89
C LEU A 123 -0.18 -15.40 -8.62
N HIS A 124 -1.48 -15.31 -8.42
CA HIS A 124 -2.14 -14.06 -8.15
C HIS A 124 -2.91 -14.11 -6.85
N LEU A 125 -2.73 -13.06 -6.05
CA LEU A 125 -3.40 -12.82 -4.80
C LEU A 125 -4.04 -11.44 -4.85
N GLN A 126 -5.32 -11.36 -4.55
CA GLN A 126 -6.00 -10.10 -4.31
C GLN A 126 -6.28 -9.96 -2.83
N THR A 127 -5.79 -8.88 -2.23
CA THR A 127 -6.11 -8.50 -0.86
C THR A 127 -7.12 -7.34 -0.85
N ALA A 128 -7.42 -6.78 0.32
CA ALA A 128 -8.28 -5.61 0.41
C ALA A 128 -7.75 -4.42 -0.41
N HIS A 129 -6.42 -4.24 -0.46
CA HIS A 129 -5.82 -3.03 -1.00
C HIS A 129 -4.74 -3.26 -2.06
N VAL A 130 -4.36 -4.52 -2.32
CA VAL A 130 -3.26 -4.86 -3.22
C VAL A 130 -3.66 -6.01 -4.14
N ASP A 131 -3.30 -5.89 -5.42
CA ASP A 131 -3.25 -6.97 -6.38
C ASP A 131 -1.79 -7.42 -6.51
N LEU A 132 -1.48 -8.64 -6.06
CA LEU A 132 -0.14 -9.21 -6.04
C LEU A 132 0.00 -10.30 -7.10
N GLY A 133 0.92 -10.11 -8.06
CA GLY A 133 1.42 -11.17 -8.92
C GLY A 133 2.73 -11.73 -8.35
N PHE A 134 2.84 -13.04 -8.17
CA PHE A 134 3.96 -13.63 -7.44
C PHE A 134 4.56 -14.83 -8.16
N GLY A 135 5.84 -14.75 -8.49
CA GLY A 135 6.61 -15.78 -9.18
C GLY A 135 7.88 -16.23 -8.45
N VAL A 136 8.22 -15.62 -7.29
CA VAL A 136 9.42 -15.99 -6.54
C VAL A 136 9.35 -17.45 -6.12
N PRO A 137 10.30 -18.29 -6.56
CA PRO A 137 10.14 -19.75 -6.46
C PRO A 137 10.27 -20.29 -5.03
N LYS A 138 11.02 -19.58 -4.18
CA LYS A 138 11.30 -20.00 -2.82
C LYS A 138 11.77 -18.87 -1.95
N ILE A 139 11.24 -18.79 -0.75
CA ILE A 139 11.69 -17.86 0.28
C ILE A 139 12.22 -18.66 1.46
N THR A 140 13.38 -18.24 1.98
CA THR A 140 13.93 -18.78 3.21
C THR A 140 13.74 -17.75 4.32
N LEU A 141 12.82 -18.05 5.25
CA LEU A 141 12.54 -17.22 6.42
C LEU A 141 13.15 -17.92 7.64
N GLU A 142 14.27 -17.41 8.14
CA GLU A 142 15.07 -18.05 9.20
C GLU A 142 15.46 -19.50 8.81
N LYS A 143 14.79 -20.50 9.41
CA LYS A 143 15.01 -21.92 9.13
C LYS A 143 13.92 -22.55 8.26
N GLN A 144 12.83 -21.82 8.02
CA GLN A 144 11.69 -22.32 7.23
C GLN A 144 11.90 -21.98 5.76
N LYS A 145 11.64 -22.95 4.90
CA LYS A 145 11.61 -22.77 3.46
C LYS A 145 10.16 -22.73 3.02
N LEU A 146 9.76 -21.59 2.46
CA LEU A 146 8.43 -21.37 1.91
C LEU A 146 8.45 -21.61 0.40
N ASP A 147 7.45 -22.31 -0.11
CA ASP A 147 7.23 -22.41 -1.54
C ASP A 147 6.61 -21.12 -2.11
N THR A 148 6.41 -21.06 -3.43
CA THR A 148 5.85 -19.89 -4.12
C THR A 148 4.48 -19.49 -3.56
N HIS A 149 3.62 -20.47 -3.25
CA HIS A 149 2.28 -20.19 -2.73
C HIS A 149 2.31 -19.64 -1.30
N GLU A 150 3.12 -20.23 -0.44
CA GLU A 150 3.31 -19.74 0.94
C GLU A 150 3.98 -18.36 0.95
N GLY A 151 4.98 -18.16 0.08
CA GLY A 151 5.66 -16.87 -0.09
C GLY A 151 4.71 -15.77 -0.56
N MET A 152 3.81 -16.10 -1.49
CA MET A 152 2.78 -15.16 -1.97
C MET A 152 1.90 -14.67 -0.82
N HIS A 153 1.42 -15.56 0.05
CA HIS A 153 0.62 -15.18 1.20
C HIS A 153 1.40 -14.37 2.23
N LEU A 154 2.67 -14.73 2.49
CA LEU A 154 3.54 -13.95 3.36
C LEU A 154 3.66 -12.52 2.86
N TYR A 155 3.88 -12.32 1.56
CA TYR A 155 4.02 -10.96 1.00
C TYR A 155 2.68 -10.23 0.90
N GLY A 156 1.58 -10.91 0.69
CA GLY A 156 0.24 -10.33 0.83
C GLY A 156 -0.01 -9.75 2.22
N ASP A 157 0.27 -10.52 3.26
CA ASP A 157 0.16 -10.09 4.66
C ASP A 157 1.10 -8.91 4.97
N ARG A 158 2.36 -8.94 4.47
CA ARG A 158 3.34 -7.87 4.65
C ARG A 158 2.93 -6.56 3.96
N LEU A 159 2.34 -6.63 2.78
CA LEU A 159 1.86 -5.48 2.04
C LEU A 159 0.68 -4.80 2.74
N GLU A 160 -0.26 -5.59 3.26
CA GLU A 160 -1.36 -5.04 4.07
C GLU A 160 -0.86 -4.45 5.39
N ALA A 161 0.10 -5.09 6.06
CA ALA A 161 0.71 -4.57 7.27
C ALA A 161 1.46 -3.25 7.01
N LEU A 162 2.21 -3.15 5.91
CA LEU A 162 2.87 -1.91 5.50
C LEU A 162 1.85 -0.79 5.24
N ARG A 163 0.76 -1.12 4.52
CA ARG A 163 -0.29 -0.14 4.27
C ARG A 163 -0.97 0.33 5.56
N ALA A 164 -1.27 -0.58 6.47
CA ALA A 164 -1.84 -0.23 7.79
C ALA A 164 -0.91 0.70 8.58
N LEU A 165 0.39 0.39 8.61
CA LEU A 165 1.39 1.26 9.24
C LEU A 165 1.49 2.63 8.56
N TYR A 166 1.39 2.69 7.22
CA TYR A 166 1.39 3.95 6.47
C TYR A 166 0.16 4.80 6.82
N VAL A 167 -1.02 4.18 6.85
CA VAL A 167 -2.29 4.81 7.24
C VAL A 167 -2.21 5.39 8.65
N GLU A 168 -1.72 4.62 9.60
CA GLU A 168 -1.53 5.04 11.00
C GLU A 168 -0.51 6.17 11.09
N THR A 169 0.65 6.02 10.44
CA THR A 169 1.76 6.99 10.54
C THR A 169 1.38 8.35 9.98
N LEU A 170 0.67 8.42 8.84
CA LEU A 170 0.29 9.68 8.19
C LEU A 170 -1.13 10.15 8.54
N GLU A 171 -1.83 9.42 9.39
CA GLU A 171 -3.20 9.73 9.80
C GLU A 171 -4.13 9.93 8.58
N VAL A 172 -4.02 9.04 7.60
CA VAL A 172 -4.86 9.00 6.40
C VAL A 172 -5.99 8.01 6.54
N THR A 173 -6.97 8.07 5.66
CA THR A 173 -8.13 7.17 5.63
C THR A 173 -8.22 6.41 4.30
N GLU A 174 -9.10 5.44 4.20
CA GLU A 174 -9.35 4.71 2.95
C GLU A 174 -9.76 5.63 1.79
N ALA A 175 -10.53 6.69 2.09
CA ALA A 175 -10.97 7.66 1.09
C ALA A 175 -9.83 8.51 0.50
N ASP A 176 -8.66 8.50 1.12
CA ASP A 176 -7.49 9.23 0.66
C ASP A 176 -6.72 8.50 -0.45
N PHE A 177 -7.04 7.23 -0.73
CA PHE A 177 -6.38 6.46 -1.78
C PHE A 177 -7.26 6.36 -3.03
N SER A 178 -6.63 6.46 -4.20
CA SER A 178 -7.36 6.50 -5.48
C SER A 178 -7.72 5.11 -5.99
N THR A 179 -6.82 4.13 -5.87
CA THR A 179 -6.99 2.78 -6.40
C THR A 179 -6.24 1.75 -5.56
N ARG A 180 -6.53 0.47 -5.82
CA ARG A 180 -5.74 -0.65 -5.31
C ARG A 180 -4.34 -0.63 -5.93
N LEU A 181 -3.30 -0.88 -5.11
CA LEU A 181 -1.93 -0.98 -5.60
C LEU A 181 -1.70 -2.30 -6.35
N ARG A 182 -0.81 -2.28 -7.32
CA ARG A 182 -0.39 -3.48 -8.04
C ARG A 182 1.10 -3.75 -7.79
N VAL A 183 1.42 -4.97 -7.36
CA VAL A 183 2.79 -5.39 -7.11
C VAL A 183 3.05 -6.71 -7.83
N TYR A 184 4.11 -6.77 -8.61
CA TYR A 184 4.54 -7.97 -9.32
C TYR A 184 5.95 -8.35 -8.89
N MET A 185 6.06 -9.52 -8.25
CA MET A 185 7.32 -10.10 -7.81
C MET A 185 7.65 -11.28 -8.72
N CYS A 186 8.47 -11.03 -9.72
CA CYS A 186 8.79 -11.99 -10.77
C CYS A 186 9.80 -13.06 -10.31
N ARG A 187 9.81 -14.19 -11.00
CA ARG A 187 10.70 -15.31 -10.75
C ARG A 187 12.17 -14.94 -11.00
N ASP A 188 12.42 -14.17 -12.06
CA ASP A 188 13.75 -13.82 -12.56
C ASP A 188 13.69 -12.54 -13.41
N ALA A 189 14.87 -12.09 -13.86
CA ALA A 189 15.03 -10.92 -14.71
C ALA A 189 14.28 -11.03 -16.04
N GLU A 190 14.25 -12.22 -16.65
CA GLU A 190 13.57 -12.44 -17.93
C GLU A 190 12.07 -12.16 -17.81
N GLN A 191 11.44 -12.73 -16.79
CA GLN A 191 10.03 -12.49 -16.52
C GLN A 191 9.76 -11.02 -16.16
N ALA A 192 10.61 -10.39 -15.36
CA ALA A 192 10.47 -8.99 -14.97
C ALA A 192 10.60 -8.05 -16.19
N ASN A 193 11.56 -8.31 -17.08
CA ASN A 193 11.75 -7.54 -18.31
C ASN A 193 10.62 -7.77 -19.33
N ALA A 194 10.01 -8.94 -19.35
CA ALA A 194 8.85 -9.22 -20.19
C ALA A 194 7.58 -8.54 -19.67
N LEU A 195 7.36 -8.56 -18.34
CA LEU A 195 6.15 -8.07 -17.70
C LEU A 195 6.21 -6.56 -17.42
N GLY A 196 7.35 -6.04 -16.97
CA GLY A 196 7.53 -4.65 -16.55
C GLY A 196 6.98 -3.63 -17.55
N PRO A 197 7.37 -3.66 -18.84
CA PRO A 197 6.84 -2.74 -19.84
C PRO A 197 5.32 -2.83 -20.02
N ARG A 198 4.74 -4.02 -19.88
CA ARG A 198 3.29 -4.22 -20.05
C ARG A 198 2.48 -3.62 -18.89
N VAL A 199 3.03 -3.64 -17.68
CA VAL A 199 2.30 -3.17 -16.48
C VAL A 199 2.62 -1.72 -16.13
N THR A 200 3.81 -1.21 -16.48
CA THR A 200 4.23 0.16 -16.18
C THR A 200 4.15 1.11 -17.39
N GLY A 201 4.14 0.56 -18.60
CA GLY A 201 4.33 1.35 -19.83
C GLY A 201 5.74 1.88 -20.05
N LEU A 202 6.69 1.54 -19.16
CA LEU A 202 8.10 1.97 -19.22
C LEU A 202 8.96 0.86 -19.81
N GLY A 203 9.69 1.18 -20.90
CA GLY A 203 10.61 0.23 -21.52
C GLY A 203 11.97 0.25 -20.85
N GLY A 204 12.71 -0.86 -20.97
CA GLY A 204 14.12 -0.96 -20.55
C GLY A 204 14.46 -2.27 -19.83
N ASN A 205 15.74 -2.49 -19.61
CA ASN A 205 16.27 -3.56 -18.78
C ASN A 205 16.45 -2.99 -17.36
N PHE A 206 15.74 -3.56 -16.41
CA PHE A 206 15.75 -3.10 -15.03
C PHE A 206 16.71 -3.97 -14.21
N ALA A 207 17.59 -3.34 -13.42
CA ALA A 207 18.50 -4.06 -12.56
C ALA A 207 17.76 -4.90 -11.51
N VAL A 208 16.75 -4.32 -10.85
CA VAL A 208 15.92 -4.98 -9.83
C VAL A 208 14.44 -4.89 -10.22
N GLY A 209 13.96 -3.71 -10.63
CA GLY A 209 12.54 -3.51 -10.94
C GLY A 209 12.25 -2.15 -11.55
N THR A 210 11.00 -1.95 -11.89
CA THR A 210 10.44 -0.70 -12.43
C THR A 210 9.12 -0.38 -11.76
N LYS A 211 8.80 0.92 -11.65
CA LYS A 211 7.55 1.38 -11.03
C LYS A 211 6.89 2.48 -11.85
N LEU A 212 5.56 2.46 -11.89
CA LEU A 212 4.73 3.58 -12.34
C LEU A 212 4.06 4.19 -11.10
N LEU A 213 4.17 5.50 -10.97
CA LEU A 213 3.64 6.26 -9.84
C LEU A 213 2.37 7.03 -10.24
N GLY A 214 1.50 7.28 -9.29
CA GLY A 214 0.26 8.02 -9.50
C GLY A 214 -1.00 7.20 -9.22
N ILE A 215 -2.06 7.40 -10.01
CA ILE A 215 -3.36 6.75 -9.82
C ILE A 215 -3.23 5.23 -10.00
N ASP A 216 -2.64 4.79 -11.11
CA ASP A 216 -2.47 3.37 -11.44
C ASP A 216 -1.13 2.81 -10.94
N ALA A 217 -0.81 3.11 -9.69
CA ALA A 217 0.48 2.79 -9.09
C ALA A 217 0.80 1.28 -9.16
N VAL A 218 1.96 0.98 -9.72
CA VAL A 218 2.44 -0.40 -9.89
C VAL A 218 3.95 -0.51 -9.70
N TYR A 219 4.39 -1.58 -9.05
CA TYR A 219 5.79 -1.98 -8.96
C TYR A 219 5.96 -3.38 -9.54
N CYS A 220 6.88 -3.55 -10.47
CA CYS A 220 7.27 -4.83 -11.06
C CYS A 220 8.76 -5.05 -10.82
N MET A 221 9.12 -6.16 -10.18
CA MET A 221 10.49 -6.44 -9.76
C MET A 221 10.82 -7.94 -9.79
N TRP A 222 12.09 -8.26 -9.62
CA TRP A 222 12.58 -9.61 -9.35
C TRP A 222 13.62 -9.60 -8.25
N GLN A 223 13.82 -10.74 -7.58
CA GLN A 223 14.85 -10.87 -6.56
C GLN A 223 16.23 -10.98 -7.20
N GLU A 224 16.92 -9.86 -7.37
CA GLU A 224 18.30 -9.84 -7.86
C GLU A 224 19.24 -10.40 -6.79
N PRO A 225 20.01 -11.49 -7.09
CA PRO A 225 20.74 -12.22 -6.04
C PRO A 225 21.86 -11.44 -5.35
N ARG A 226 22.43 -10.42 -6.00
CA ARG A 226 23.51 -9.60 -5.42
C ARG A 226 22.97 -8.48 -4.53
N GLY A 227 21.92 -7.79 -4.98
CA GLY A 227 21.28 -6.70 -4.24
C GLY A 227 20.27 -7.19 -3.23
N LEU A 228 19.56 -8.29 -3.52
CA LEU A 228 18.50 -8.85 -2.70
C LEU A 228 18.78 -10.33 -2.35
N PRO A 229 19.87 -10.61 -1.61
CA PRO A 229 20.36 -11.98 -1.41
C PRO A 229 19.46 -12.84 -0.53
N ASP A 230 18.63 -12.24 0.28
CA ASP A 230 17.76 -12.92 1.25
C ASP A 230 16.37 -12.26 1.38
N ASP A 231 15.49 -12.91 2.12
CA ASP A 231 14.14 -12.41 2.37
C ASP A 231 14.12 -11.05 3.07
N ALA A 232 15.07 -10.78 3.94
CA ALA A 232 15.13 -9.50 4.64
C ALA A 232 15.48 -8.35 3.69
N ALA A 233 16.41 -8.58 2.76
CA ALA A 233 16.74 -7.60 1.70
C ALA A 233 15.57 -7.41 0.73
N LEU A 234 14.95 -8.51 0.30
CA LEU A 234 13.77 -8.49 -0.55
C LEU A 234 12.61 -7.72 0.11
N HIS A 235 12.35 -7.98 1.39
CA HIS A 235 11.29 -7.28 2.13
C HIS A 235 11.56 -5.78 2.26
N ARG A 236 12.80 -5.36 2.58
CA ARG A 236 13.16 -3.94 2.62
C ARG A 236 12.98 -3.26 1.27
N ASN A 237 13.36 -3.93 0.18
CA ASN A 237 13.14 -3.40 -1.17
C ASN A 237 11.65 -3.21 -1.48
N ILE A 238 10.81 -4.18 -1.14
CA ILE A 238 9.35 -4.07 -1.29
C ILE A 238 8.82 -2.92 -0.45
N VAL A 239 9.20 -2.80 0.82
CA VAL A 239 8.78 -1.70 1.70
C VAL A 239 9.12 -0.35 1.08
N HIS A 240 10.38 -0.14 0.70
CA HIS A 240 10.86 1.11 0.11
C HIS A 240 10.03 1.50 -1.14
N ASN A 241 9.91 0.59 -2.10
CA ASN A 241 9.24 0.89 -3.36
C ASN A 241 7.72 1.00 -3.21
N VAL A 242 7.09 0.22 -2.35
CA VAL A 242 5.64 0.32 -2.11
C VAL A 242 5.27 1.59 -1.36
N VAL A 243 6.14 2.15 -0.51
CA VAL A 243 5.91 3.48 0.08
C VAL A 243 5.85 4.56 -1.00
N HIS A 244 6.71 4.53 -2.02
CA HIS A 244 6.56 5.43 -3.18
C HIS A 244 5.19 5.27 -3.88
N LEU A 245 4.72 4.01 -4.04
CA LEU A 245 3.38 3.77 -4.61
C LEU A 245 2.28 4.36 -3.73
N LEU A 246 2.30 4.10 -2.43
CA LEU A 246 1.32 4.63 -1.48
C LEU A 246 1.31 6.15 -1.49
N THR A 247 2.51 6.76 -1.43
CA THR A 247 2.67 8.22 -1.45
C THR A 247 2.14 8.81 -2.75
N SER A 248 2.42 8.21 -3.90
CA SER A 248 1.94 8.71 -5.19
C SER A 248 0.43 8.51 -5.37
N ASN A 249 -0.14 7.44 -4.82
CA ASN A 249 -1.57 7.12 -4.91
C ASN A 249 -2.44 7.94 -3.95
N LEU A 250 -1.85 8.46 -2.85
CA LEU A 250 -2.53 9.33 -1.89
C LEU A 250 -3.12 10.58 -2.57
N SER A 251 -4.36 10.92 -2.27
CA SER A 251 -5.12 12.03 -2.89
C SER A 251 -4.55 13.42 -2.50
N PRO A 252 -4.39 14.35 -3.47
CA PRO A 252 -4.59 14.13 -4.90
C PRO A 252 -3.53 13.20 -5.49
N ALA A 253 -3.94 12.17 -6.22
CA ALA A 253 -3.00 11.20 -6.76
C ALA A 253 -2.05 11.85 -7.77
N GLY A 254 -0.77 11.56 -7.64
CA GLY A 254 0.27 12.11 -8.50
C GLY A 254 1.65 11.96 -7.89
N TYR A 255 2.65 11.95 -8.74
CA TYR A 255 4.05 11.94 -8.34
C TYR A 255 4.61 13.36 -8.22
N PHE A 256 5.41 13.63 -7.21
CA PHE A 256 5.99 14.94 -6.95
C PHE A 256 7.54 14.94 -6.84
N GLY A 257 8.17 13.79 -6.72
CA GLY A 257 9.63 13.66 -6.58
C GLY A 257 10.42 13.91 -7.89
N ASN A 258 9.72 14.29 -8.98
CA ASN A 258 10.31 14.70 -10.25
C ASN A 258 9.33 15.64 -10.99
N PRO A 259 9.64 16.91 -11.26
CA PRO A 259 10.88 17.59 -10.90
C PRO A 259 10.90 18.13 -9.46
N GLY A 260 11.98 17.85 -8.77
CA GLY A 260 12.25 18.34 -7.43
C GLY A 260 11.50 17.62 -6.30
N ASN A 261 11.83 18.01 -5.07
CA ASN A 261 11.29 17.43 -3.83
C ASN A 261 11.55 15.91 -3.65
N GLY A 262 12.53 15.35 -4.36
CA GLY A 262 12.94 13.94 -4.22
C GLY A 262 13.32 13.58 -2.78
N TRP A 263 13.84 14.54 -2.02
CA TRP A 263 14.22 14.34 -0.63
C TRP A 263 13.05 13.92 0.29
N VAL A 264 11.82 14.43 0.03
CA VAL A 264 10.65 14.03 0.84
C VAL A 264 10.20 12.63 0.48
N ASP A 265 10.15 12.31 -0.81
CA ASP A 265 9.69 11.02 -1.32
C ASP A 265 10.66 9.89 -0.92
N GLU A 266 11.96 10.08 -1.13
CA GLU A 266 13.00 9.14 -0.69
C GLU A 266 13.08 9.08 0.83
N GLY A 267 13.07 10.23 1.50
CA GLY A 267 13.13 10.29 2.97
C GLY A 267 12.02 9.51 3.65
N LEU A 268 10.80 9.59 3.12
CA LEU A 268 9.66 8.82 3.64
C LEU A 268 9.82 7.33 3.37
N SER A 269 10.24 6.95 2.17
CA SER A 269 10.47 5.55 1.80
C SER A 269 11.55 4.91 2.67
N HIS A 270 12.64 5.62 2.93
CA HIS A 270 13.71 5.18 3.84
C HIS A 270 13.26 5.14 5.29
N TRP A 271 12.39 6.05 5.73
CA TRP A 271 11.88 6.03 7.09
C TRP A 271 11.07 4.76 7.37
N PHE A 272 10.22 4.33 6.43
CA PHE A 272 9.49 3.07 6.55
C PHE A 272 10.41 1.85 6.42
N GLU A 273 11.42 1.91 5.56
CA GLU A 273 12.43 0.86 5.42
C GLU A 273 13.19 0.64 6.75
N ASP A 274 13.64 1.71 7.40
CA ASP A 274 14.29 1.66 8.72
C ASP A 274 13.31 1.17 9.80
N LYS A 275 12.09 1.69 9.81
CA LYS A 275 11.06 1.35 10.79
C LYS A 275 10.72 -0.14 10.80
N ILE A 276 10.69 -0.78 9.63
CA ILE A 276 10.33 -2.20 9.47
C ILE A 276 11.57 -3.09 9.45
N GLY A 277 12.61 -2.68 8.72
CA GLY A 277 13.80 -3.49 8.46
C GLY A 277 15.03 -3.15 9.30
N GLY A 278 14.98 -2.09 10.12
CA GLY A 278 16.05 -1.65 11.00
C GLY A 278 17.26 -1.04 10.30
N LYS A 279 17.21 -0.85 9.00
CA LYS A 279 18.26 -0.22 8.19
C LYS A 279 17.76 0.16 6.80
N CYS A 280 18.41 1.15 6.17
CA CYS A 280 18.14 1.61 4.81
C CYS A 280 19.21 1.04 3.84
N THR A 281 18.74 0.38 2.79
CA THR A 281 19.64 -0.30 1.81
C THR A 281 19.19 -0.12 0.36
N ASN A 282 18.06 0.52 0.13
CA ASN A 282 17.49 0.71 -1.19
C ASN A 282 17.59 2.18 -1.62
N TYR A 283 17.81 2.40 -2.90
CA TYR A 283 17.96 3.71 -3.52
C TYR A 283 17.21 3.72 -4.85
N CYS A 284 16.74 4.89 -5.29
CA CYS A 284 16.13 5.01 -6.59
C CYS A 284 17.19 5.13 -7.69
N PHE A 285 16.96 4.40 -8.68
CA PHE A 285 17.40 4.23 -10.05
C PHE A 285 18.89 4.34 -10.41
N GLU A 286 19.53 5.51 -10.48
CA GLU A 286 20.83 5.60 -11.15
C GLU A 286 22.01 5.13 -10.30
N GLU A 287 21.92 5.29 -9.01
CA GLU A 287 22.95 4.86 -8.06
C GLU A 287 23.09 3.33 -7.99
N VAL A 288 21.98 2.61 -8.15
CA VAL A 288 21.97 1.13 -8.12
C VAL A 288 22.75 0.51 -9.26
N LEU A 289 22.75 1.14 -10.45
CA LEU A 289 23.50 0.64 -11.61
C LEU A 289 25.00 0.74 -11.42
N THR A 290 25.47 1.76 -10.72
CA THR A 290 26.91 1.99 -10.50
C THR A 290 27.43 1.39 -9.21
N GLN A 291 26.57 1.05 -8.25
CA GLN A 291 26.94 0.76 -6.87
C GLN A 291 26.18 -0.43 -6.24
N GLN A 292 25.75 -1.40 -7.06
CA GLN A 292 25.08 -2.60 -6.59
C GLN A 292 25.81 -3.26 -5.41
N GLY A 293 25.09 -3.41 -4.28
CA GLY A 293 25.62 -4.01 -3.06
C GLY A 293 26.36 -3.07 -2.12
N GLN A 294 26.51 -1.78 -2.46
CA GLN A 294 27.05 -0.79 -1.52
C GLN A 294 25.94 -0.25 -0.63
N THR A 295 26.19 -0.26 0.66
CA THR A 295 25.27 0.28 1.67
C THR A 295 25.97 1.41 2.39
N PHE A 296 25.48 2.65 2.24
CA PHE A 296 26.02 3.80 2.97
C PHE A 296 25.98 3.55 4.48
N LYS A 297 27.17 3.53 5.11
CA LYS A 297 27.34 3.32 6.55
C LYS A 297 26.57 2.09 7.12
N GLY A 298 26.50 1.00 6.35
CA GLY A 298 25.81 -0.22 6.76
C GLY A 298 24.28 -0.09 6.89
N GLY A 299 23.70 0.99 6.35
CA GLY A 299 22.26 1.30 6.43
C GLY A 299 21.82 1.91 7.75
N ARG A 300 22.72 2.16 8.68
CA ARG A 300 22.42 2.80 9.98
C ARG A 300 22.68 4.30 9.89
N TRP A 301 21.68 5.07 9.58
CA TRP A 301 21.86 6.44 9.15
C TRP A 301 21.82 7.48 10.26
N ARG A 302 21.12 7.24 11.39
CA ARG A 302 21.08 8.23 12.48
C ARG A 302 22.48 8.64 12.98
N PRO A 303 23.41 7.71 13.28
CA PRO A 303 24.77 8.10 13.64
C PRO A 303 25.57 8.76 12.49
N ALA A 304 25.32 8.34 11.23
CA ALA A 304 25.96 8.92 10.07
C ALA A 304 25.55 10.39 9.87
N VAL A 305 24.23 10.69 9.97
CA VAL A 305 23.72 12.06 9.88
C VAL A 305 24.23 12.92 11.02
N ARG A 306 24.35 12.36 12.23
CA ARG A 306 24.99 13.08 13.34
C ARG A 306 26.46 13.42 13.05
N GLN A 307 27.21 12.51 12.46
CA GLN A 307 28.59 12.77 12.04
C GLN A 307 28.66 13.84 10.94
N MET A 308 27.71 13.82 9.99
CA MET A 308 27.62 14.86 8.94
C MET A 308 27.33 16.23 9.55
N LEU A 309 26.44 16.31 10.55
CA LEU A 309 26.17 17.55 11.28
C LEU A 309 27.42 18.08 11.96
N ASP A 310 28.14 17.23 12.71
CA ASP A 310 29.35 17.62 13.46
C ASP A 310 30.47 18.06 12.51
N ALA A 311 30.51 17.54 11.28
CA ALA A 311 31.45 17.92 10.21
C ALA A 311 30.98 19.16 9.40
N GLY A 312 29.79 19.70 9.63
CA GLY A 312 29.24 20.81 8.86
C GLY A 312 28.94 20.48 7.39
N SER A 313 28.69 19.19 7.07
CA SER A 313 28.49 18.72 5.68
C SER A 313 27.02 18.51 5.30
N LEU A 314 26.08 18.78 6.21
CA LEU A 314 24.65 18.74 5.87
C LEU A 314 24.30 19.83 4.83
N GLN A 315 23.47 19.45 3.87
CA GLN A 315 22.95 20.37 2.87
C GLN A 315 21.74 21.15 3.44
N SER A 316 21.52 22.36 2.96
CA SER A 316 20.25 23.05 3.28
C SER A 316 19.08 22.38 2.58
N VAL A 317 17.88 22.43 3.18
CA VAL A 317 16.65 21.95 2.53
C VAL A 317 16.39 22.67 1.21
N ALA A 318 16.79 23.93 1.11
CA ALA A 318 16.69 24.70 -0.14
C ALA A 318 17.59 24.15 -1.26
N ALA A 319 18.74 23.56 -0.93
CA ALA A 319 19.61 22.90 -1.90
C ALA A 319 19.07 21.52 -2.33
N LEU A 320 18.37 20.82 -1.45
CA LEU A 320 17.75 19.51 -1.74
C LEU A 320 16.43 19.65 -2.52
N ALA A 321 15.69 20.72 -2.30
CA ALA A 321 14.36 20.92 -2.89
C ALA A 321 14.30 20.79 -4.42
N PRO A 322 15.25 21.30 -5.22
CA PRO A 322 15.19 21.15 -6.67
C PRO A 322 15.60 19.77 -7.19
N LYS A 323 16.18 18.91 -6.34
CA LYS A 323 16.68 17.60 -6.74
C LYS A 323 15.55 16.59 -6.89
N ASN A 324 15.66 15.78 -7.95
CA ASN A 324 14.83 14.59 -8.15
C ASN A 324 15.31 13.44 -7.26
N THR A 325 14.53 12.39 -7.16
CA THR A 325 14.88 11.17 -6.41
C THR A 325 16.18 10.53 -6.90
N ASP A 326 16.41 10.54 -8.21
CA ASP A 326 17.60 9.98 -8.90
C ASP A 326 18.85 10.87 -8.86
N GLN A 327 18.73 12.08 -8.30
CA GLN A 327 19.82 13.07 -8.20
C GLN A 327 20.41 13.20 -6.79
N LEU A 328 19.86 12.46 -5.83
CA LEU A 328 20.34 12.48 -4.45
C LEU A 328 21.57 11.59 -4.29
N THR A 329 22.60 12.08 -3.61
CA THR A 329 23.75 11.27 -3.18
C THR A 329 23.37 10.40 -1.99
N PHE A 330 24.23 9.44 -1.63
CA PHE A 330 23.99 8.59 -0.44
C PHE A 330 23.87 9.39 0.85
N GLU A 331 24.69 10.43 1.00
CA GLU A 331 24.61 11.35 2.13
C GLU A 331 23.29 12.10 2.15
N GLU A 332 22.83 12.54 0.98
CA GLU A 332 21.54 13.25 0.85
C GLU A 332 20.35 12.33 1.06
N HIS A 333 20.40 11.05 0.68
CA HIS A 333 19.40 10.06 1.07
C HIS A 333 19.33 9.89 2.60
N ALA A 334 20.51 9.77 3.27
CA ALA A 334 20.55 9.65 4.72
C ALA A 334 20.05 10.93 5.43
N GLN A 335 20.37 12.09 4.90
CA GLN A 335 19.84 13.36 5.39
C GLN A 335 18.34 13.48 5.16
N SER A 336 17.82 13.07 4.00
CA SER A 336 16.40 13.07 3.66
C SER A 336 15.58 12.20 4.62
N PHE A 337 16.09 10.99 4.93
CA PHE A 337 15.54 10.14 5.97
C PHE A 337 15.44 10.87 7.32
N ALA A 338 16.53 11.53 7.74
CA ALA A 338 16.57 12.23 9.03
C ALA A 338 15.64 13.45 9.08
N MET A 339 15.49 14.15 7.95
CA MET A 339 14.55 15.27 7.84
C MET A 339 13.10 14.80 7.97
N VAL A 340 12.74 13.67 7.37
CA VAL A 340 11.40 13.06 7.54
C VAL A 340 11.22 12.53 8.97
N ASP A 341 12.25 11.91 9.58
CA ASP A 341 12.22 11.47 10.98
C ASP A 341 11.99 12.67 11.93
N HIS A 342 12.61 13.81 11.67
CA HIS A 342 12.36 15.07 12.37
C HIS A 342 10.92 15.55 12.20
N LEU A 343 10.44 15.65 10.95
CA LEU A 343 9.07 16.12 10.66
C LEU A 343 8.01 15.26 11.35
N LEU A 344 8.14 13.93 11.29
CA LEU A 344 7.24 13.01 11.96
C LEU A 344 7.32 13.12 13.50
N SER A 345 8.54 13.22 14.04
CA SER A 345 8.76 13.26 15.49
C SER A 345 8.28 14.56 16.14
N VAL A 346 8.41 15.68 15.45
CA VAL A 346 8.11 17.01 16.02
C VAL A 346 6.71 17.47 15.65
N HIS A 347 6.27 17.20 14.44
CA HIS A 347 5.03 17.75 13.91
C HIS A 347 3.91 16.74 13.72
N GLY A 348 4.24 15.43 13.72
CA GLY A 348 3.28 14.36 13.52
C GLY A 348 2.94 14.06 12.06
N GLY A 349 2.24 12.93 11.87
CA GLY A 349 1.94 12.41 10.54
C GLY A 349 0.94 13.22 9.75
N SER A 350 -0.07 13.78 10.40
CA SER A 350 -1.08 14.61 9.74
C SER A 350 -0.47 15.85 9.06
N LYS A 351 0.49 16.51 9.70
CA LYS A 351 1.19 17.64 9.07
C LYS A 351 2.09 17.19 7.92
N LEU A 352 2.78 16.05 8.05
CA LEU A 352 3.55 15.52 6.92
C LEU A 352 2.63 15.17 5.75
N ARG A 353 1.48 14.53 5.99
CA ARG A 353 0.45 14.30 4.96
C ARG A 353 0.03 15.60 4.28
N ASP A 354 -0.27 16.64 5.04
CA ASP A 354 -0.72 17.90 4.48
C ASP A 354 0.40 18.59 3.67
N PHE A 355 1.65 18.48 4.10
CA PHE A 355 2.81 18.92 3.33
C PHE A 355 2.95 18.15 2.00
N LEU A 356 2.83 16.83 2.01
CA LEU A 356 2.81 16.02 0.79
C LEU A 356 1.70 16.46 -0.18
N ARG A 357 0.51 16.77 0.34
CA ARG A 357 -0.62 17.27 -0.47
C ARG A 357 -0.31 18.61 -1.12
N GLU A 358 0.33 19.53 -0.42
CA GLU A 358 0.75 20.81 -1.00
C GLU A 358 1.80 20.62 -2.10
N LEU A 359 2.80 19.76 -1.89
CA LEU A 359 3.80 19.46 -2.92
C LEU A 359 3.16 18.82 -4.17
N LYS A 360 2.18 17.94 -4.01
CA LYS A 360 1.42 17.34 -5.11
C LYS A 360 0.59 18.35 -5.90
N LYS A 361 0.09 19.40 -5.25
CA LYS A 361 -0.55 20.54 -5.91
C LYS A 361 0.46 21.45 -6.60
N LYS A 362 1.76 21.12 -6.55
CA LYS A 362 2.88 21.91 -7.06
C LYS A 362 3.04 23.26 -6.37
N THR A 363 2.59 23.37 -5.12
CA THR A 363 2.91 24.49 -4.26
C THR A 363 4.42 24.53 -4.07
N PRO A 364 5.09 25.68 -4.30
CA PRO A 364 6.53 25.79 -4.04
C PRO A 364 6.87 25.36 -2.61
N MET A 365 7.93 24.57 -2.45
CA MET A 365 8.30 23.98 -1.14
C MET A 365 8.33 25.00 0.00
N ARG A 366 8.90 26.20 -0.25
CA ARG A 366 8.93 27.28 0.74
C ARG A 366 7.53 27.66 1.23
N ASP A 367 6.59 27.78 0.29
CA ASP A 367 5.23 28.22 0.60
C ASP A 367 4.44 27.08 1.28
N ALA A 368 4.68 25.84 0.87
CA ALA A 368 4.14 24.65 1.52
C ALA A 368 4.66 24.50 2.97
N MET A 369 5.96 24.73 3.22
CA MET A 369 6.53 24.72 4.57
C MET A 369 5.89 25.80 5.44
N GLN A 370 5.74 27.03 4.91
CA GLN A 370 5.11 28.11 5.64
C GLN A 370 3.65 27.81 5.96
N ALA A 371 2.91 27.25 4.99
CA ALA A 371 1.48 26.98 5.17
C ALA A 371 1.22 25.86 6.19
N VAL A 372 2.02 24.79 6.18
CA VAL A 372 1.79 23.58 6.99
C VAL A 372 2.49 23.66 8.35
N TYR A 373 3.75 24.08 8.37
CA TYR A 373 4.58 24.07 9.57
C TYR A 373 4.76 25.43 10.20
N GLY A 374 4.44 26.55 9.47
CA GLY A 374 4.69 27.91 9.93
C GLY A 374 6.18 28.28 9.94
N THR A 375 7.02 27.53 9.21
CA THR A 375 8.47 27.74 9.19
C THR A 375 8.98 28.09 7.79
N THR A 376 10.15 28.71 7.73
CA THR A 376 10.87 28.95 6.47
C THR A 376 11.93 27.85 6.26
N PRO A 377 12.44 27.64 5.03
CA PRO A 377 13.54 26.70 4.79
C PRO A 377 14.77 26.94 5.69
N LEU A 378 15.12 28.20 5.93
CA LEU A 378 16.27 28.56 6.79
C LEU A 378 16.00 28.23 8.27
N SER A 379 14.80 28.53 8.77
CA SER A 379 14.41 28.19 10.15
C SER A 379 14.34 26.68 10.32
N PHE A 380 13.78 25.97 9.33
CA PHE A 380 13.74 24.52 9.33
C PHE A 380 15.14 23.89 9.43
N ASP A 381 16.12 24.35 8.65
CA ASP A 381 17.50 23.87 8.72
C ASP A 381 18.09 24.03 10.13
N THR A 382 17.83 25.16 10.78
CA THR A 382 18.29 25.42 12.15
C THR A 382 17.63 24.49 13.17
N GLU A 383 16.31 24.33 13.08
CA GLU A 383 15.52 23.44 13.93
C GLU A 383 15.92 21.96 13.74
N PHE A 384 16.08 21.53 12.49
CA PHE A 384 16.51 20.17 12.13
C PHE A 384 17.90 19.85 12.70
N GLN A 385 18.89 20.75 12.53
CA GLN A 385 20.23 20.55 13.05
C GLN A 385 20.24 20.46 14.58
N ALA A 386 19.49 21.32 15.26
CA ALA A 386 19.33 21.27 16.71
C ALA A 386 18.67 19.96 17.17
N TRP A 387 17.64 19.50 16.43
CA TRP A 387 16.96 18.24 16.72
C TRP A 387 17.88 17.02 16.50
N VAL A 388 18.62 16.95 15.40
CA VAL A 388 19.61 15.89 15.15
C VAL A 388 20.65 15.84 16.26
N LYS A 389 21.15 17.01 16.68
CA LYS A 389 22.12 17.10 17.78
C LYS A 389 21.58 16.55 19.10
N ALA A 390 20.31 16.74 19.37
CA ALA A 390 19.64 16.29 20.59
C ALA A 390 19.25 14.81 20.56
N ASN A 391 18.88 14.27 19.39
CA ASN A 391 18.20 12.96 19.28
C ASN A 391 19.07 11.87 18.67
N TYR A 392 20.12 12.19 17.92
CA TYR A 392 20.99 11.20 17.28
C TYR A 392 22.32 11.09 18.02
N SER A 393 22.65 9.87 18.45
CA SER A 393 23.93 9.59 19.11
C SER A 393 25.08 9.50 18.11
N PRO A 394 26.32 9.94 18.44
CA PRO A 394 27.51 9.69 17.65
C PRO A 394 27.80 8.20 17.51
N LEU A 395 28.56 7.82 16.43
CA LEU A 395 28.90 6.41 16.14
C LEU A 395 29.60 5.68 17.28
N ASP A 396 30.40 6.38 18.09
CA ASP A 396 31.20 5.79 19.18
C ASP A 396 30.40 5.41 20.44
N SER A 397 29.12 5.81 20.53
CA SER A 397 28.25 5.48 21.68
C SER A 397 27.50 4.15 21.52
N GLN A 398 27.75 3.40 20.44
CA GLN A 398 27.06 2.14 20.11
C GLN A 398 28.02 0.91 20.09
N ARG A 399 29.16 0.99 20.72
CA ARG A 399 30.07 -0.16 20.94
C ARG A 399 29.71 -0.92 22.22
#